data_a61d06cefabbc69f122ac1995116f03f
#
_entry.id   a61d06cefabbc69f122ac1995116f03f
#
_cell.length_a   1.000
_cell.length_b   1.000
_cell.length_c   1.000
_cell.angle_alpha   90.00
_cell.angle_beta   90.00
_cell.angle_gamma   90.00
#
_symmetry.space_group_name_H-M   'P 1'
#
loop_
_entity.id
_entity.type
_entity.pdbx_description
1 polymer ?
#
loop_
_entity_poly.entity_id
_entity_poly.type
_entity_poly.pdbx_seq_one_letter_code
_entity_poly.pdbx_strand_id
1 'polypeptide(L)'
;GGGGATGGSAYGANGANSVVSGTGITTITSIGGGGGGSRTENQKNGRDGGSGGGGSYNSGSTYGNGTSNQGYRGGGNGNDDAPAAGGGGAGQNGANNGDGSGGNGVASTISGSSVTRAGGGGGGSNSGGVPAGGSGGGGDGSVGASNGNAGSANTGGGAGGGGNNSSTGSAGGSGVVILRVATANYSGSTTGSPSVSTSGTDTIIVFNGDGSYIA
;
A
#
# COMPACT_ATOMS: atom_id res chain seq x y z
N GLY A 1 -0.46 -1.62 -6.62
CA GLY A 1 0.36 -2.30 -5.61
C GLY A 1 0.88 -1.32 -4.55
N GLY A 2 1.22 -1.80 -3.39
CA GLY A 2 1.79 -1.01 -2.30
C GLY A 2 3.19 -0.49 -2.63
N GLY A 3 3.58 0.66 -2.07
CA GLY A 3 4.95 1.15 -2.16
C GLY A 3 5.89 0.35 -1.26
N GLY A 4 7.14 0.21 -1.69
CA GLY A 4 8.21 -0.37 -0.88
C GLY A 4 8.67 0.61 0.20
N ALA A 5 9.32 0.10 1.23
CA ALA A 5 9.96 0.89 2.26
C ALA A 5 11.46 0.61 2.30
N THR A 6 12.23 1.51 2.86
CA THR A 6 13.67 1.29 3.03
C THR A 6 14.12 1.62 4.45
N GLY A 7 15.12 0.87 4.94
CA GLY A 7 15.92 1.26 6.09
C GLY A 7 17.33 1.71 5.71
N GLY A 8 17.72 1.57 4.44
CA GLY A 8 19.06 1.81 3.92
C GLY A 8 19.22 3.17 3.21
N SER A 9 20.18 3.24 2.29
CA SER A 9 20.61 4.47 1.62
C SER A 9 19.80 4.86 0.37
N ALA A 10 18.69 4.18 0.05
CA ALA A 10 17.87 4.45 -1.12
C ALA A 10 16.39 4.60 -0.76
N TYR A 11 15.66 5.37 -1.55
CA TYR A 11 14.19 5.43 -1.45
C TYR A 11 13.54 4.05 -1.57
N GLY A 12 12.39 3.87 -0.93
CA GLY A 12 11.42 2.86 -1.32
C GLY A 12 10.93 3.09 -2.76
N ALA A 13 10.80 2.01 -3.53
CA ALA A 13 10.19 2.11 -4.86
C ALA A 13 8.69 2.39 -4.74
N ASN A 14 8.13 3.15 -5.67
CA ASN A 14 6.68 3.24 -5.80
C ASN A 14 6.11 1.89 -6.26
N GLY A 15 4.94 1.56 -5.81
CA GLY A 15 4.19 0.41 -6.30
C GLY A 15 3.74 0.59 -7.75
N ALA A 16 3.57 -0.52 -8.48
CA ALA A 16 3.01 -0.49 -9.82
C ALA A 16 1.50 -0.19 -9.80
N ASN A 17 1.02 0.45 -10.86
CA ASN A 17 -0.41 0.71 -11.03
C ASN A 17 -1.19 -0.57 -11.32
N SER A 18 -2.47 -0.59 -10.94
CA SER A 18 -3.46 -1.55 -11.43
C SER A 18 -4.38 -0.84 -12.42
N VAL A 19 -4.62 -1.47 -13.58
CA VAL A 19 -5.35 -0.82 -14.68
C VAL A 19 -6.47 -1.73 -15.17
N VAL A 20 -7.65 -1.15 -15.39
CA VAL A 20 -8.75 -1.77 -16.13
C VAL A 20 -9.01 -0.92 -17.38
N SER A 21 -8.92 -1.55 -18.55
CA SER A 21 -9.17 -0.89 -19.83
C SER A 21 -9.88 -1.85 -20.78
N GLY A 22 -10.57 -1.33 -21.78
CA GLY A 22 -11.27 -2.11 -22.79
C GLY A 22 -12.10 -1.24 -23.73
N THR A 23 -12.62 -1.87 -24.78
CA THR A 23 -13.52 -1.19 -25.74
C THR A 23 -14.80 -0.75 -25.04
N GLY A 24 -15.18 0.50 -25.19
CA GLY A 24 -16.42 1.06 -24.64
C GLY A 24 -16.36 1.44 -23.15
N ILE A 25 -15.22 1.31 -22.50
CA ILE A 25 -15.04 1.78 -21.12
C ILE A 25 -13.93 2.83 -21.01
N THR A 26 -14.12 3.80 -20.14
CA THR A 26 -13.03 4.71 -19.77
C THR A 26 -12.00 3.95 -18.94
N THR A 27 -10.72 4.05 -19.31
CA THR A 27 -9.63 3.42 -18.56
C THR A 27 -9.64 3.87 -17.09
N ILE A 28 -9.64 2.91 -16.18
CA ILE A 28 -9.54 3.13 -14.74
C ILE A 28 -8.12 2.76 -14.31
N THR A 29 -7.42 3.71 -13.69
CA THR A 29 -6.07 3.50 -13.16
C THR A 29 -6.06 3.72 -11.65
N SER A 30 -5.74 2.67 -10.90
CA SER A 30 -5.39 2.77 -9.48
C SER A 30 -3.88 2.90 -9.38
N ILE A 31 -3.42 4.09 -8.97
CA ILE A 31 -2.00 4.42 -8.87
C ILE A 31 -1.37 3.63 -7.72
N GLY A 32 -0.16 3.14 -7.94
CA GLY A 32 0.60 2.43 -6.91
C GLY A 32 0.95 3.33 -5.73
N GLY A 33 1.13 2.76 -4.56
CA GLY A 33 1.52 3.50 -3.35
C GLY A 33 2.92 4.11 -3.48
N GLY A 34 3.14 5.27 -2.87
CA GLY A 34 4.43 5.94 -2.82
C GLY A 34 5.44 5.20 -1.94
N GLY A 35 6.70 5.19 -2.35
CA GLY A 35 7.80 4.62 -1.58
C GLY A 35 8.14 5.44 -0.33
N GLY A 36 8.59 4.79 0.73
CA GLY A 36 9.04 5.45 1.95
C GLY A 36 10.39 6.16 1.77
N GLY A 37 10.62 7.19 2.59
CA GLY A 37 11.90 7.90 2.67
C GLY A 37 13.00 7.04 3.27
N SER A 38 14.25 7.34 2.95
CA SER A 38 15.45 6.70 3.50
C SER A 38 16.19 7.63 4.48
N ARG A 39 17.20 7.09 5.15
CA ARG A 39 18.07 7.87 6.06
C ARG A 39 19.02 8.85 5.36
N THR A 40 19.18 8.74 4.05
CA THR A 40 20.03 9.65 3.28
C THR A 40 19.36 11.02 3.17
N GLU A 41 20.08 12.10 3.47
CA GLU A 41 19.52 13.45 3.56
C GLU A 41 18.74 13.88 2.31
N ASN A 42 19.24 13.57 1.12
CA ASN A 42 18.57 13.90 -0.14
C ASN A 42 17.40 12.96 -0.47
N GLN A 43 17.13 11.95 0.35
CA GLN A 43 16.13 10.92 0.13
C GLN A 43 15.22 10.67 1.34
N LYS A 44 15.22 11.58 2.29
CA LYS A 44 14.48 11.43 3.55
C LYS A 44 12.97 11.55 3.44
N ASN A 45 12.47 12.14 2.36
CA ASN A 45 11.04 12.39 2.18
C ASN A 45 10.32 11.15 1.63
N GLY A 46 9.09 10.95 2.06
CA GLY A 46 8.19 10.00 1.41
C GLY A 46 7.84 10.42 -0.01
N ARG A 47 7.56 9.47 -0.90
CA ARG A 47 7.20 9.71 -2.30
C ARG A 47 5.70 9.75 -2.49
N ASP A 48 5.24 10.56 -3.46
CA ASP A 48 3.84 10.61 -3.86
C ASP A 48 3.41 9.31 -4.54
N GLY A 49 2.13 8.95 -4.39
CA GLY A 49 1.53 7.76 -4.96
C GLY A 49 0.01 7.75 -4.88
N GLY A 50 -0.64 6.63 -5.13
CA GLY A 50 -2.07 6.44 -4.83
C GLY A 50 -2.36 6.74 -3.36
N SER A 51 -1.60 6.13 -2.45
CA SER A 51 -1.36 6.61 -1.08
C SER A 51 0.11 7.01 -0.96
N GLY A 52 0.43 8.05 -0.21
CA GLY A 52 1.79 8.57 -0.09
C GLY A 52 2.67 7.75 0.85
N GLY A 53 3.98 7.72 0.58
CA GLY A 53 4.97 7.12 1.46
C GLY A 53 5.23 7.94 2.72
N GLY A 54 5.64 7.30 3.82
CA GLY A 54 6.09 7.96 5.04
C GLY A 54 7.50 8.56 4.89
N GLY A 55 7.77 9.65 5.60
CA GLY A 55 9.10 10.22 5.72
C GLY A 55 10.01 9.37 6.61
N SER A 56 11.33 9.50 6.44
CA SER A 56 12.31 8.88 7.35
C SER A 56 12.29 9.57 8.72
N TYR A 57 13.05 9.04 9.67
CA TYR A 57 13.18 9.69 10.99
C TYR A 57 14.10 10.93 10.99
N ASN A 58 14.80 11.23 9.90
CA ASN A 58 15.68 12.41 9.82
C ASN A 58 14.89 13.71 9.98
N SER A 59 15.46 14.65 10.74
CA SER A 59 14.86 15.96 10.96
C SER A 59 14.47 16.65 9.65
N GLY A 60 13.28 17.24 9.64
CA GLY A 60 12.73 17.91 8.46
C GLY A 60 12.34 16.98 7.32
N SER A 61 12.23 15.64 7.53
CA SER A 61 11.63 14.76 6.53
C SER A 61 10.15 15.05 6.38
N THR A 62 9.64 14.94 5.16
CA THR A 62 8.24 15.17 4.82
C THR A 62 7.58 13.90 4.30
N TYR A 63 6.27 13.91 4.25
CA TYR A 63 5.47 12.84 3.69
C TYR A 63 5.38 12.93 2.17
N GLY A 64 5.05 11.81 1.53
CA GLY A 64 4.51 11.79 0.17
C GLY A 64 3.00 12.01 0.17
N ASN A 65 2.49 12.69 -0.84
CA ASN A 65 1.06 12.94 -0.99
C ASN A 65 0.34 11.71 -1.54
N GLY A 66 -0.90 11.53 -1.13
CA GLY A 66 -1.84 10.63 -1.78
C GLY A 66 -2.51 11.29 -2.98
N THR A 67 -2.92 10.49 -3.96
CA THR A 67 -3.75 10.96 -5.07
C THR A 67 -5.19 11.13 -4.60
N SER A 68 -5.80 12.25 -4.94
CA SER A 68 -7.21 12.54 -4.62
C SER A 68 -8.12 11.37 -5.04
N ASN A 69 -9.05 10.99 -4.18
CA ASN A 69 -9.98 9.86 -4.34
C ASN A 69 -9.36 8.46 -4.46
N GLN A 70 -8.03 8.32 -4.23
CA GLN A 70 -7.37 7.02 -4.23
C GLN A 70 -6.73 6.68 -2.89
N GLY A 71 -6.17 7.68 -2.19
CA GLY A 71 -5.57 7.45 -0.89
C GLY A 71 -5.07 8.72 -0.21
N TYR A 72 -4.55 8.53 0.97
CA TYR A 72 -4.13 9.59 1.86
C TYR A 72 -2.61 9.73 1.88
N ARG A 73 -2.13 10.87 2.37
CA ARG A 73 -0.70 11.14 2.53
C ARG A 73 -0.05 10.22 3.56
N GLY A 74 1.24 10.02 3.46
CA GLY A 74 2.05 9.45 4.52
C GLY A 74 2.17 10.37 5.73
N GLY A 75 2.79 9.90 6.79
CA GLY A 75 3.24 10.71 7.92
C GLY A 75 4.54 11.43 7.60
N GLY A 76 4.76 12.61 8.20
CA GLY A 76 6.02 13.33 8.19
C GLY A 76 6.75 13.12 9.51
N ASN A 77 8.07 13.27 9.48
CA ASN A 77 8.89 13.22 10.67
C ASN A 77 9.48 14.62 10.97
N GLY A 78 9.20 15.14 12.13
CA GLY A 78 9.72 16.44 12.57
C GLY A 78 10.95 16.37 13.46
N ASN A 79 11.35 15.18 13.99
CA ASN A 79 12.38 15.03 15.04
C ASN A 79 13.22 13.77 14.81
N ASP A 80 14.50 13.84 15.17
CA ASP A 80 15.48 12.76 15.02
C ASP A 80 15.32 11.57 16.01
N ASP A 81 14.38 11.62 16.97
CA ASP A 81 14.32 10.71 18.13
C ASP A 81 13.19 9.67 18.08
N ALA A 82 12.49 9.52 16.96
CA ALA A 82 11.28 8.71 16.93
C ALA A 82 11.31 7.67 15.82
N PRO A 83 10.40 6.68 15.82
CA PRO A 83 10.22 5.86 14.64
C PRO A 83 9.99 6.72 13.39
N ALA A 84 10.46 6.28 12.23
CA ALA A 84 10.10 6.85 10.96
C ALA A 84 8.58 6.88 10.80
N ALA A 85 8.06 7.81 10.03
CA ALA A 85 6.63 7.97 9.85
C ALA A 85 6.03 6.82 9.01
N GLY A 86 4.77 6.50 9.27
CA GLY A 86 4.04 5.47 8.53
C GLY A 86 3.58 5.93 7.14
N GLY A 87 3.41 5.00 6.21
CA GLY A 87 2.80 5.26 4.91
C GLY A 87 1.30 5.52 5.02
N GLY A 88 0.74 6.31 4.11
CA GLY A 88 -0.71 6.51 4.02
C GLY A 88 -1.44 5.26 3.57
N GLY A 89 -2.67 5.09 4.03
CA GLY A 89 -3.61 4.09 3.54
C GLY A 89 -4.66 4.70 2.61
N ALA A 90 -5.52 3.87 2.04
CA ALA A 90 -6.63 4.37 1.22
C ALA A 90 -7.71 5.07 2.06
N GLY A 91 -7.79 4.81 3.37
CA GLY A 91 -8.80 5.37 4.28
C GLY A 91 -8.27 6.37 5.31
N GLN A 92 -6.94 6.44 5.52
CA GLN A 92 -6.37 7.26 6.59
C GLN A 92 -4.93 7.69 6.28
N ASN A 93 -4.55 8.88 6.77
CA ASN A 93 -3.15 9.30 6.75
C ASN A 93 -2.26 8.33 7.53
N GLY A 94 -1.01 8.20 7.11
CA GLY A 94 0.03 7.59 7.94
C GLY A 94 0.31 8.44 9.17
N ALA A 95 0.66 7.79 10.28
CA ALA A 95 1.02 8.49 11.51
C ALA A 95 2.37 9.20 11.35
N ASN A 96 2.47 10.38 11.97
CA ASN A 96 3.74 11.10 12.08
C ASN A 96 4.69 10.33 13.02
N ASN A 97 5.91 10.88 13.18
CA ASN A 97 6.86 10.31 14.11
C ASN A 97 6.31 10.27 15.56
N GLY A 98 6.85 9.37 16.37
CA GLY A 98 6.36 9.06 17.71
C GLY A 98 5.48 7.81 17.75
N ASP A 99 4.58 7.65 16.78
CA ASP A 99 3.80 6.42 16.56
C ASP A 99 4.34 5.63 15.35
N GLY A 100 4.50 6.28 14.20
CA GLY A 100 5.02 5.65 12.97
C GLY A 100 4.07 4.64 12.33
N SER A 101 2.85 4.47 12.83
CA SER A 101 1.90 3.49 12.31
C SER A 101 1.42 3.83 10.89
N GLY A 102 1.19 2.81 10.08
CA GLY A 102 0.58 2.95 8.76
C GLY A 102 -0.90 3.37 8.83
N GLY A 103 -1.34 4.17 7.86
CA GLY A 103 -2.74 4.55 7.72
C GLY A 103 -3.63 3.36 7.33
N ASN A 104 -4.84 3.31 7.85
CA ASN A 104 -5.79 2.24 7.53
C ASN A 104 -6.26 2.30 6.06
N GLY A 105 -6.53 1.13 5.51
CA GLY A 105 -7.18 0.95 4.21
C GLY A 105 -8.69 1.21 4.26
N VAL A 106 -9.36 0.90 3.16
CA VAL A 106 -10.82 1.05 3.00
C VAL A 106 -11.48 -0.33 2.90
N ALA A 107 -12.56 -0.50 3.64
CA ALA A 107 -13.42 -1.69 3.53
C ALA A 107 -14.34 -1.59 2.31
N SER A 108 -14.49 -2.69 1.60
CA SER A 108 -15.41 -2.81 0.46
C SER A 108 -16.09 -4.16 0.47
N THR A 109 -17.35 -4.19 0.04
CA THR A 109 -18.16 -5.42 -0.10
C THR A 109 -18.20 -5.94 -1.52
N ILE A 110 -17.40 -5.40 -2.44
CA ILE A 110 -17.38 -5.80 -3.86
C ILE A 110 -17.11 -7.31 -4.03
N SER A 111 -16.33 -7.92 -3.14
CA SER A 111 -16.01 -9.35 -3.14
C SER A 111 -17.06 -10.23 -2.45
N GLY A 112 -18.26 -9.73 -2.18
CA GLY A 112 -19.36 -10.47 -1.54
C GLY A 112 -19.37 -10.37 -0.01
N SER A 113 -18.24 -10.10 0.62
CA SER A 113 -18.11 -9.82 2.05
C SER A 113 -17.23 -8.58 2.27
N SER A 114 -17.32 -7.98 3.46
CA SER A 114 -16.51 -6.80 3.78
C SER A 114 -15.03 -7.18 3.93
N VAL A 115 -14.18 -6.63 3.07
CA VAL A 115 -12.73 -6.83 3.10
C VAL A 115 -12.03 -5.47 3.05
N THR A 116 -11.16 -5.20 4.03
CA THR A 116 -10.33 -3.99 4.07
C THR A 116 -9.07 -4.21 3.21
N ARG A 117 -8.72 -3.22 2.37
CA ARG A 117 -7.54 -3.26 1.48
C ARG A 117 -6.79 -1.93 1.48
N ALA A 118 -5.57 -1.95 0.96
CA ALA A 118 -4.71 -0.78 0.78
C ALA A 118 -4.37 -0.04 2.09
N GLY A 119 -4.00 -0.76 3.14
CA GLY A 119 -3.37 -0.21 4.34
C GLY A 119 -1.94 0.22 4.09
N GLY A 120 -1.48 1.30 4.71
CA GLY A 120 -0.10 1.78 4.66
C GLY A 120 0.84 0.93 5.50
N GLY A 121 2.13 0.92 5.20
CA GLY A 121 3.14 0.25 6.03
C GLY A 121 3.55 1.07 7.25
N GLY A 122 3.94 0.41 8.33
CA GLY A 122 4.55 1.04 9.51
C GLY A 122 5.97 1.52 9.24
N GLY A 123 6.41 2.58 9.88
CA GLY A 123 7.77 3.09 9.81
C GLY A 123 8.77 2.19 10.54
N GLY A 124 10.07 2.33 10.26
CA GLY A 124 11.12 1.66 11.02
C GLY A 124 11.56 2.47 12.24
N SER A 125 12.10 1.82 13.26
CA SER A 125 12.58 2.46 14.49
C SER A 125 13.93 1.93 14.95
N ASN A 126 14.76 2.79 15.54
CA ASN A 126 16.00 2.34 16.18
C ASN A 126 15.74 1.60 17.50
N SER A 127 14.69 2.00 18.22
CA SER A 127 14.35 1.50 19.57
C SER A 127 12.88 1.71 19.87
N GLY A 128 12.35 1.08 20.89
CA GLY A 128 10.96 1.20 21.30
C GLY A 128 10.04 0.14 20.70
N GLY A 129 8.79 0.47 20.47
CA GLY A 129 7.79 -0.46 19.91
C GLY A 129 7.93 -0.61 18.40
N VAL A 130 7.41 -1.72 17.86
CA VAL A 130 7.28 -1.94 16.42
C VAL A 130 6.12 -1.10 15.87
N PRO A 131 6.34 -0.13 14.96
CA PRO A 131 5.24 0.58 14.34
C PRO A 131 4.35 -0.35 13.52
N ALA A 132 3.08 -0.39 13.82
CA ALA A 132 2.14 -1.28 13.14
C ALA A 132 1.85 -0.83 11.70
N GLY A 133 1.64 -1.80 10.82
CA GLY A 133 1.01 -1.56 9.51
C GLY A 133 -0.48 -1.27 9.67
N GLY A 134 -1.02 -0.47 8.75
CA GLY A 134 -2.45 -0.16 8.69
C GLY A 134 -3.29 -1.38 8.30
N SER A 135 -4.50 -1.46 8.85
CA SER A 135 -5.45 -2.50 8.46
C SER A 135 -5.70 -2.50 6.95
N GLY A 136 -5.84 -3.69 6.35
CA GLY A 136 -5.95 -3.84 4.90
C GLY A 136 -4.65 -4.19 4.22
N GLY A 137 -3.74 -4.86 4.95
CA GLY A 137 -2.56 -5.50 4.38
C GLY A 137 -1.28 -4.68 4.47
N GLY A 138 -1.23 -3.63 5.29
CA GLY A 138 0.02 -2.93 5.59
C GLY A 138 0.98 -3.84 6.37
N GLY A 139 2.26 -3.87 5.99
CA GLY A 139 3.31 -4.56 6.73
C GLY A 139 3.78 -3.74 7.93
N ASP A 140 4.05 -4.39 9.06
CA ASP A 140 4.62 -3.72 10.22
C ASP A 140 6.05 -3.25 9.95
N GLY A 141 6.41 -2.14 10.51
CA GLY A 141 7.80 -1.72 10.58
C GLY A 141 8.64 -2.68 11.42
N SER A 142 9.87 -2.30 11.68
CA SER A 142 10.77 -3.09 12.52
C SER A 142 11.59 -2.21 13.44
N VAL A 143 12.28 -2.84 14.37
CA VAL A 143 13.12 -2.18 15.37
C VAL A 143 14.55 -2.72 15.28
N GLY A 144 15.56 -1.83 15.48
CA GLY A 144 16.94 -2.19 15.47
C GLY A 144 17.39 -2.76 14.12
N ALA A 145 18.23 -3.79 14.10
CA ALA A 145 18.83 -4.35 12.89
C ALA A 145 17.88 -5.32 12.11
N SER A 146 16.58 -5.24 12.34
CA SER A 146 15.59 -6.09 11.69
C SER A 146 14.98 -5.42 10.46
N ASN A 147 14.61 -6.22 9.46
CA ASN A 147 13.89 -5.77 8.29
C ASN A 147 12.39 -5.59 8.60
N GLY A 148 11.76 -4.66 7.92
CA GLY A 148 10.31 -4.50 7.99
C GLY A 148 9.55 -5.66 7.32
N ASN A 149 8.27 -5.80 7.62
CA ASN A 149 7.41 -6.83 7.04
C ASN A 149 6.89 -6.41 5.65
N ALA A 150 6.73 -7.39 4.77
CA ALA A 150 6.10 -7.13 3.47
C ALA A 150 4.61 -6.77 3.63
N GLY A 151 4.11 -5.97 2.70
CA GLY A 151 2.67 -5.80 2.54
C GLY A 151 2.01 -7.10 2.09
N SER A 152 0.78 -7.33 2.54
CA SER A 152 0.02 -8.54 2.17
C SER A 152 -0.29 -8.56 0.67
N ALA A 153 -0.06 -9.70 0.04
CA ALA A 153 -0.36 -9.90 -1.38
C ALA A 153 -1.86 -9.68 -1.68
N ASN A 154 -2.16 -9.18 -2.86
CA ASN A 154 -3.53 -8.97 -3.38
C ASN A 154 -4.38 -8.00 -2.53
N THR A 155 -3.69 -7.12 -1.79
CA THR A 155 -4.34 -6.05 -1.01
C THR A 155 -3.94 -4.66 -1.44
N GLY A 156 -2.80 -4.50 -2.14
CA GLY A 156 -2.19 -3.21 -2.39
C GLY A 156 -1.60 -2.55 -1.13
N GLY A 157 -1.38 -3.32 -0.06
CA GLY A 157 -0.82 -2.82 1.19
C GLY A 157 0.62 -2.36 1.07
N GLY A 158 1.01 -1.30 1.77
CA GLY A 158 2.38 -0.81 1.84
C GLY A 158 3.29 -1.73 2.65
N ALA A 159 4.59 -1.67 2.42
CA ALA A 159 5.58 -2.41 3.20
C ALA A 159 6.00 -1.65 4.46
N GLY A 160 6.39 -2.39 5.47
CA GLY A 160 7.04 -1.86 6.66
C GLY A 160 8.49 -1.44 6.44
N GLY A 161 8.92 -0.40 7.14
CA GLY A 161 10.28 0.14 7.12
C GLY A 161 11.25 -0.70 7.94
N GLY A 162 12.51 -0.74 7.51
CA GLY A 162 13.60 -1.33 8.28
C GLY A 162 14.00 -0.48 9.48
N GLY A 163 14.43 -1.10 10.55
CA GLY A 163 14.63 -0.45 11.85
C GLY A 163 15.83 0.48 11.95
N ASN A 164 16.95 0.17 11.30
CA ASN A 164 18.18 0.98 11.34
C ASN A 164 18.98 0.88 10.04
N ASN A 165 20.22 1.45 10.03
CA ASN A 165 21.07 1.50 8.82
C ASN A 165 21.47 0.13 8.23
N SER A 166 21.46 -0.91 9.04
CA SER A 166 21.84 -2.26 8.61
C SER A 166 20.64 -3.08 8.15
N SER A 167 19.43 -2.54 8.26
CA SER A 167 18.19 -3.20 7.89
C SER A 167 17.62 -2.62 6.58
N THR A 168 16.79 -3.41 5.91
CA THR A 168 16.07 -3.00 4.70
C THR A 168 14.57 -2.97 4.96
N GLY A 169 13.87 -2.16 4.22
CA GLY A 169 12.42 -2.29 4.11
C GLY A 169 12.06 -3.49 3.22
N SER A 170 10.82 -3.83 3.21
CA SER A 170 10.27 -4.93 2.41
C SER A 170 9.52 -4.45 1.17
N ALA A 171 9.02 -5.40 0.38
CA ALA A 171 8.17 -5.09 -0.76
C ALA A 171 6.72 -4.80 -0.33
N GLY A 172 6.08 -3.86 -0.99
CA GLY A 172 4.63 -3.70 -0.87
C GLY A 172 3.86 -4.89 -1.44
N GLY A 173 2.65 -5.09 -0.98
CA GLY A 173 1.75 -6.13 -1.47
C GLY A 173 1.28 -5.85 -2.90
N SER A 174 1.09 -6.90 -3.70
CA SER A 174 0.47 -6.79 -5.03
C SER A 174 -0.95 -6.20 -4.93
N GLY A 175 -1.40 -5.56 -6.01
CA GLY A 175 -2.77 -5.12 -6.17
C GLY A 175 -3.71 -6.28 -6.55
N VAL A 176 -4.98 -5.95 -6.66
CA VAL A 176 -6.04 -6.85 -7.12
C VAL A 176 -7.04 -6.05 -7.95
N VAL A 177 -7.60 -6.67 -8.97
CA VAL A 177 -8.77 -6.15 -9.71
C VAL A 177 -9.96 -7.06 -9.46
N ILE A 178 -11.09 -6.48 -9.06
CA ILE A 178 -12.31 -7.20 -8.76
C ILE A 178 -13.42 -6.63 -9.63
N LEU A 179 -14.03 -7.49 -10.45
CA LEU A 179 -15.22 -7.17 -11.21
C LEU A 179 -16.43 -7.86 -10.56
N ARG A 180 -17.56 -7.14 -10.51
CA ARG A 180 -18.84 -7.67 -10.06
C ARG A 180 -19.88 -7.39 -11.12
N VAL A 181 -20.44 -8.43 -11.67
CA VAL A 181 -21.43 -8.38 -12.77
C VAL A 181 -22.65 -9.22 -12.42
N ALA A 182 -23.83 -8.85 -12.92
CA ALA A 182 -25.00 -9.71 -12.76
C ALA A 182 -24.73 -11.10 -13.37
N THR A 183 -25.04 -12.17 -12.67
CA THR A 183 -24.77 -13.54 -13.14
C THR A 183 -25.43 -13.82 -14.47
N ALA A 184 -26.61 -13.25 -14.74
CA ALA A 184 -27.30 -13.36 -16.02
C ALA A 184 -26.50 -12.75 -17.21
N ASN A 185 -25.56 -11.84 -16.93
CA ASN A 185 -24.73 -11.17 -17.94
C ASN A 185 -23.28 -11.71 -17.96
N TYR A 186 -22.97 -12.70 -17.14
CA TYR A 186 -21.62 -13.28 -17.08
C TYR A 186 -21.41 -14.23 -18.25
N SER A 187 -20.53 -13.89 -19.18
CA SER A 187 -20.24 -14.68 -20.38
C SER A 187 -19.48 -15.99 -20.14
N GLY A 188 -18.81 -16.10 -18.97
CA GLY A 188 -17.91 -17.22 -18.70
C GLY A 188 -16.53 -17.12 -19.36
N SER A 189 -16.28 -16.11 -20.19
CA SER A 189 -15.04 -15.98 -20.96
C SER A 189 -14.01 -15.10 -20.27
N THR A 190 -12.97 -15.74 -19.70
CA THR A 190 -11.86 -15.04 -18.99
C THR A 190 -10.50 -15.59 -19.41
N THR A 191 -9.44 -14.78 -19.26
CA THR A 191 -8.05 -15.21 -19.34
C THR A 191 -7.30 -14.82 -18.06
N GLY A 192 -6.07 -15.33 -17.84
CA GLY A 192 -5.27 -15.00 -16.65
C GLY A 192 -5.70 -15.73 -15.38
N SER A 193 -6.54 -16.76 -15.50
CA SER A 193 -6.96 -17.63 -14.39
C SER A 193 -7.52 -16.87 -13.16
N PRO A 194 -8.48 -15.94 -13.33
CA PRO A 194 -9.11 -15.29 -12.19
C PRO A 194 -9.88 -16.29 -11.33
N SER A 195 -10.05 -16.00 -10.05
CA SER A 195 -11.01 -16.70 -9.23
C SER A 195 -12.42 -16.18 -9.54
N VAL A 196 -13.37 -17.10 -9.78
CA VAL A 196 -14.77 -16.77 -10.06
C VAL A 196 -15.66 -17.39 -8.99
N SER A 197 -16.56 -16.59 -8.43
CA SER A 197 -17.53 -17.01 -7.43
C SER A 197 -18.85 -16.26 -7.60
N THR A 198 -19.90 -16.68 -6.88
CA THR A 198 -21.20 -16.00 -6.89
C THR A 198 -21.52 -15.43 -5.50
N SER A 199 -22.22 -14.30 -5.47
CA SER A 199 -22.76 -13.69 -4.27
C SER A 199 -24.15 -13.11 -4.56
N GLY A 200 -25.18 -13.77 -4.07
CA GLY A 200 -26.56 -13.48 -4.45
C GLY A 200 -26.78 -13.67 -5.95
N THR A 201 -27.22 -12.64 -6.63
CA THR A 201 -27.47 -12.62 -8.08
C THR A 201 -26.27 -12.19 -8.91
N ASP A 202 -25.10 -11.97 -8.28
CA ASP A 202 -23.91 -11.44 -8.96
C ASP A 202 -22.79 -12.48 -9.03
N THR A 203 -22.04 -12.44 -10.11
CA THR A 203 -20.77 -13.13 -10.31
C THR A 203 -19.63 -12.18 -9.99
N ILE A 204 -18.68 -12.65 -9.18
CA ILE A 204 -17.50 -11.92 -8.74
C ILE A 204 -16.27 -12.56 -9.40
N ILE A 205 -15.49 -11.75 -10.10
CA ILE A 205 -14.29 -12.16 -10.83
C ILE A 205 -13.10 -11.43 -10.21
N VAL A 206 -12.14 -12.17 -9.65
CA VAL A 206 -10.98 -11.63 -8.92
C VAL A 206 -9.70 -11.95 -9.70
N PHE A 207 -9.02 -10.91 -10.17
CA PHE A 207 -7.73 -10.99 -10.85
C PHE A 207 -6.61 -10.64 -9.89
N ASN A 208 -5.74 -11.58 -9.59
CA ASN A 208 -4.52 -11.40 -8.79
C ASN A 208 -3.27 -11.17 -9.68
N GLY A 209 -3.44 -11.15 -10.98
CA GLY A 209 -2.45 -10.91 -12.04
C GLY A 209 -3.16 -10.41 -13.29
N ASP A 210 -2.40 -10.29 -14.37
CA ASP A 210 -2.95 -9.85 -15.66
C ASP A 210 -3.95 -10.85 -16.22
N GLY A 211 -5.01 -10.33 -16.85
CA GLY A 211 -6.05 -11.15 -17.44
C GLY A 211 -7.10 -10.31 -18.17
N SER A 212 -8.08 -10.96 -18.72
CA SER A 212 -9.21 -10.30 -19.40
C SER A 212 -10.54 -10.99 -19.08
N TYR A 213 -11.61 -10.21 -19.22
CA TYR A 213 -13.00 -10.68 -19.21
C TYR A 213 -13.70 -10.11 -20.45
N ILE A 214 -14.43 -10.95 -21.16
CA ILE A 214 -15.28 -10.56 -22.28
C ILE A 214 -16.72 -10.48 -21.76
N ALA A 215 -17.29 -9.26 -21.79
CA ALA A 215 -18.65 -8.98 -21.33
C ALA A 215 -19.69 -9.33 -22.41
#